data_3212dd6f6ddea689206a61b8c505806a
#
_entry.id   3212dd6f6ddea689206a61b8c505806a
#
_cell.length_a   1.000
_cell.length_b   1.000
_cell.length_c   1.000
_cell.angle_alpha   90.00
_cell.angle_beta   90.00
_cell.angle_gamma   90.00
#
_symmetry.space_group_name_H-M   'P 1'
#
loop_
_entity.id
_entity.type
_entity.pdbx_description
1 polymer ?
#
loop_
_entity_poly.entity_id
_entity_poly.type
_entity_poly.pdbx_seq_one_letter_code
_entity_poly.pdbx_strand_id
1 'polypeptide(L)'
;DETEMPLMRIEGDTVYYANPQSAPVSFKVVHDTIYIYSNEPVAYKIDRQTEYSFWFHSLADEVIKLHKSENAEDSLVFTSREVEVISTTPEVIKKDSIVIYKNTRYRGYVYINPSKMKVFKTSYSENGISVDNVYYDNVIHICVYEGKKMLYGQDITKKMFADIFPAEILNQAILADMNFMGVDSKGYHYQATLGIPESSVYSLVNMIIGFDCTMSIEKAE
;
A
#
# COMPACT_ATOMS: atom_id res chain seq x y z
N ASP A 1 -3.42 34.38 -16.11
CA ASP A 1 -2.54 33.34 -16.68
C ASP A 1 -2.54 32.17 -15.71
N GLU A 2 -3.38 31.18 -16.01
CA GLU A 2 -3.26 29.87 -15.36
C GLU A 2 -1.95 29.28 -15.92
N THR A 3 -0.94 29.18 -15.09
CA THR A 3 0.29 28.48 -15.43
C THR A 3 -0.07 27.00 -15.58
N GLU A 4 -0.14 26.54 -16.84
CA GLU A 4 -0.30 25.13 -17.14
C GLU A 4 0.88 24.37 -16.53
N MET A 5 0.59 23.49 -15.56
CA MET A 5 1.62 22.68 -14.91
C MET A 5 1.87 21.41 -15.72
N PRO A 6 3.13 20.97 -15.89
CA PRO A 6 3.40 19.71 -16.56
C PRO A 6 2.77 18.56 -15.75
N LEU A 7 1.97 17.72 -16.41
CA LEU A 7 1.23 16.63 -15.78
C LEU A 7 1.94 15.29 -15.92
N MET A 8 2.42 14.99 -17.12
CA MET A 8 3.09 13.74 -17.44
C MET A 8 4.13 13.91 -18.55
N ARG A 9 5.11 13.01 -18.55
CA ARG A 9 6.09 12.84 -19.64
C ARG A 9 5.95 11.43 -20.19
N ILE A 10 5.90 11.31 -21.51
CA ILE A 10 5.87 10.03 -22.21
C ILE A 10 7.24 9.80 -22.84
N GLU A 11 7.87 8.67 -22.51
CA GLU A 11 9.15 8.29 -23.07
C GLU A 11 9.12 6.78 -23.41
N GLY A 12 9.23 6.47 -24.72
CA GLY A 12 9.06 5.10 -25.21
C GLY A 12 7.67 4.57 -24.93
N ASP A 13 7.59 3.51 -24.12
CA ASP A 13 6.36 2.86 -23.67
C ASP A 13 6.01 3.16 -22.20
N THR A 14 6.59 4.23 -21.64
CA THR A 14 6.48 4.57 -20.22
C THR A 14 5.93 5.97 -20.03
N VAL A 15 5.00 6.11 -19.10
CA VAL A 15 4.47 7.38 -18.59
C VAL A 15 5.12 7.70 -17.25
N TYR A 16 5.67 8.90 -17.14
CA TYR A 16 6.19 9.48 -15.89
C TYR A 16 5.24 10.59 -15.45
N TYR A 17 4.87 10.62 -14.19
CA TYR A 17 4.01 11.64 -13.61
C TYR A 17 4.83 12.74 -12.94
N ALA A 18 4.31 13.96 -12.93
CA ALA A 18 4.96 15.09 -12.25
C ALA A 18 4.99 14.92 -10.72
N ASN A 19 4.01 14.19 -10.15
CA ASN A 19 4.01 13.88 -8.73
C ASN A 19 5.14 12.87 -8.40
N PRO A 20 6.10 13.24 -7.53
CA PRO A 20 7.24 12.37 -7.19
C PRO A 20 6.85 11.07 -6.46
N GLN A 21 5.66 11.00 -5.89
CA GLN A 21 5.13 9.81 -5.21
C GLN A 21 4.50 8.80 -6.17
N SER A 22 4.24 9.22 -7.41
CA SER A 22 3.62 8.36 -8.42
C SER A 22 4.68 7.56 -9.17
N ALA A 23 4.53 6.24 -9.19
CA ALA A 23 5.41 5.36 -9.92
C ALA A 23 5.25 5.54 -11.44
N PRO A 24 6.33 5.42 -12.23
CA PRO A 24 6.24 5.30 -13.67
C PRO A 24 5.45 4.04 -14.04
N VAL A 25 4.63 4.13 -15.08
CA VAL A 25 3.81 3.01 -15.56
C VAL A 25 4.04 2.78 -17.04
N SER A 26 4.03 1.52 -17.47
CA SER A 26 4.07 1.21 -18.90
C SER A 26 2.69 1.34 -19.53
N PHE A 27 2.66 1.62 -20.82
CA PHE A 27 1.42 1.72 -21.58
C PHE A 27 1.55 1.11 -22.96
N LYS A 28 0.40 0.83 -23.56
CA LYS A 28 0.29 0.42 -24.97
C LYS A 28 -0.93 1.04 -25.61
N VAL A 29 -0.77 1.53 -26.83
CA VAL A 29 -1.91 2.01 -27.64
C VAL A 29 -2.30 0.91 -28.61
N VAL A 30 -3.59 0.56 -28.63
CA VAL A 30 -4.18 -0.37 -29.58
C VAL A 30 -5.44 0.30 -30.16
N HIS A 31 -5.37 0.60 -31.47
CA HIS A 31 -6.40 1.38 -32.17
C HIS A 31 -6.62 2.76 -31.52
N ASP A 32 -7.82 2.99 -30.98
CA ASP A 32 -8.25 4.22 -30.33
C ASP A 32 -8.22 4.13 -28.80
N THR A 33 -7.47 3.19 -28.24
CA THR A 33 -7.45 2.94 -26.80
C THR A 33 -6.01 2.88 -26.29
N ILE A 34 -5.74 3.64 -25.23
CA ILE A 34 -4.50 3.53 -24.45
C ILE A 34 -4.74 2.65 -23.23
N TYR A 35 -3.95 1.60 -23.09
CA TYR A 35 -3.91 0.70 -21.96
C TYR A 35 -2.75 1.09 -21.06
N ILE A 36 -3.02 1.41 -19.81
CA ILE A 36 -2.01 1.75 -18.79
C ILE A 36 -1.88 0.55 -17.85
N TYR A 37 -0.67 0.04 -17.73
CA TYR A 37 -0.34 -1.14 -16.90
C TYR A 37 0.16 -0.69 -15.52
N SER A 38 -0.74 -0.08 -14.76
CA SER A 38 -0.56 0.22 -13.34
C SER A 38 -0.84 -1.01 -12.48
N ASN A 39 -0.77 -0.90 -11.15
CA ASN A 39 -1.17 -1.96 -10.22
C ASN A 39 -2.63 -2.41 -10.47
N GLU A 40 -3.51 -1.47 -10.79
CA GLU A 40 -4.84 -1.72 -11.35
C GLU A 40 -4.84 -1.27 -12.83
N PRO A 41 -4.73 -2.20 -13.80
CA PRO A 41 -4.69 -1.84 -15.20
C PRO A 41 -5.97 -1.12 -15.64
N VAL A 42 -5.81 -0.02 -16.38
CA VAL A 42 -6.92 0.78 -16.90
C VAL A 42 -6.78 1.02 -18.41
N ALA A 43 -7.90 1.26 -19.05
CA ALA A 43 -7.98 1.59 -20.47
C ALA A 43 -8.73 2.91 -20.65
N TYR A 44 -8.17 3.81 -21.44
CA TYR A 44 -8.79 5.09 -21.78
C TYR A 44 -9.01 5.17 -23.29
N LYS A 45 -10.20 5.59 -23.69
CA LYS A 45 -10.52 5.82 -25.09
C LYS A 45 -9.86 7.11 -25.56
N ILE A 46 -9.09 7.04 -26.65
CA ILE A 46 -8.47 8.20 -27.29
C ILE A 46 -9.53 8.90 -28.13
N ASP A 47 -9.72 10.19 -27.89
CA ASP A 47 -10.59 11.04 -28.69
C ASP A 47 -9.82 11.73 -29.81
N ARG A 48 -8.58 12.19 -29.50
CA ARG A 48 -7.73 12.87 -30.47
C ARG A 48 -6.24 12.64 -30.17
N GLN A 49 -5.49 12.34 -31.21
CA GLN A 49 -4.03 12.26 -31.15
C GLN A 49 -3.42 13.02 -32.33
N THR A 50 -2.56 13.99 -32.04
CA THR A 50 -1.76 14.74 -33.01
C THR A 50 -0.33 14.88 -32.47
N GLU A 51 0.56 15.56 -33.19
CA GLU A 51 1.91 15.86 -32.70
C GLU A 51 1.91 16.71 -31.42
N TYR A 52 0.90 17.59 -31.26
CA TYR A 52 0.85 18.59 -30.19
C TYR A 52 -0.30 18.38 -29.20
N SER A 53 -1.21 17.45 -29.46
CA SER A 53 -2.41 17.26 -28.64
C SER A 53 -2.72 15.79 -28.45
N PHE A 54 -3.05 15.41 -27.22
CA PHE A 54 -3.50 14.09 -26.85
C PHE A 54 -4.72 14.19 -25.96
N TRP A 55 -5.88 13.82 -26.48
CA TRP A 55 -7.16 13.90 -25.79
C TRP A 55 -7.72 12.51 -25.61
N PHE A 56 -8.21 12.21 -24.42
CA PHE A 56 -8.77 10.91 -24.09
C PHE A 56 -9.87 11.04 -23.05
N HIS A 57 -10.74 10.04 -22.96
CA HIS A 57 -11.79 9.99 -21.96
C HIS A 57 -11.27 9.43 -20.64
N SER A 58 -11.56 10.12 -19.54
CA SER A 58 -11.35 9.60 -18.18
C SER A 58 -12.32 8.46 -17.88
N LEU A 59 -12.16 7.78 -16.75
CA LEU A 59 -13.12 6.76 -16.30
C LEU A 59 -14.49 7.34 -15.96
N ALA A 60 -14.58 8.66 -15.72
CA ALA A 60 -15.84 9.40 -15.53
C ALA A 60 -16.46 9.89 -16.85
N ASP A 61 -15.91 9.46 -18.01
CA ASP A 61 -16.30 9.88 -19.36
C ASP A 61 -16.10 11.39 -19.63
N GLU A 62 -15.22 12.03 -18.87
CA GLU A 62 -14.78 13.41 -19.12
C GLU A 62 -13.60 13.42 -20.09
N VAL A 63 -13.57 14.37 -21.04
CA VAL A 63 -12.48 14.50 -22.00
C VAL A 63 -11.32 15.25 -21.36
N ILE A 64 -10.20 14.55 -21.13
CA ILE A 64 -8.95 15.12 -20.68
C ILE A 64 -8.20 15.60 -21.92
N LYS A 65 -7.81 16.88 -21.94
CA LYS A 65 -7.13 17.52 -23.06
C LYS A 65 -5.70 17.86 -22.65
N LEU A 66 -4.74 17.11 -23.16
CA LEU A 66 -3.33 17.37 -22.97
C LEU A 66 -2.75 18.07 -24.18
N HIS A 67 -1.84 19.00 -23.94
CA HIS A 67 -1.04 19.68 -24.94
C HIS A 67 0.43 19.40 -24.70
N LYS A 68 1.20 19.23 -25.77
CA LYS A 68 2.65 19.09 -25.68
C LYS A 68 3.25 20.43 -25.28
N SER A 69 3.99 20.45 -24.17
CA SER A 69 4.73 21.64 -23.77
C SER A 69 5.89 21.90 -24.73
N GLU A 70 6.07 23.16 -25.10
CA GLU A 70 7.24 23.68 -25.84
C GLU A 70 8.31 24.24 -24.90
N ASN A 71 8.01 24.34 -23.59
CA ASN A 71 8.95 24.85 -22.60
C ASN A 71 9.92 23.72 -22.17
N ALA A 72 11.20 23.89 -22.48
CA ALA A 72 12.24 22.93 -22.12
C ALA A 72 12.39 22.72 -20.59
N GLU A 73 12.03 23.74 -19.78
CA GLU A 73 12.11 23.67 -18.32
C GLU A 73 11.11 22.71 -17.74
N ASP A 74 9.97 22.47 -18.40
CA ASP A 74 8.95 21.50 -17.94
C ASP A 74 9.50 20.08 -17.88
N SER A 75 10.49 19.77 -18.73
CA SER A 75 11.16 18.47 -18.70
C SER A 75 11.97 18.24 -17.42
N LEU A 76 12.39 19.31 -16.74
CA LEU A 76 13.18 19.23 -15.51
C LEU A 76 12.39 18.66 -14.34
N VAL A 77 11.05 18.80 -14.36
CA VAL A 77 10.16 18.23 -13.33
C VAL A 77 10.25 16.71 -13.33
N PHE A 78 10.54 16.10 -14.49
CA PHE A 78 10.61 14.65 -14.67
C PHE A 78 12.04 14.09 -14.67
N THR A 79 13.07 14.95 -14.48
CA THR A 79 14.47 14.51 -14.48
C THR A 79 14.76 13.63 -13.25
N SER A 80 15.07 12.36 -13.52
CA SER A 80 15.68 11.34 -12.65
C SER A 80 15.35 11.46 -11.15
N ARG A 81 14.08 11.34 -10.80
CA ARG A 81 13.71 11.18 -9.40
C ARG A 81 13.46 9.69 -9.12
N GLU A 82 14.15 9.18 -8.12
CA GLU A 82 13.64 7.97 -7.46
C GLU A 82 12.24 8.27 -6.94
N VAL A 83 11.31 7.34 -7.13
CA VAL A 83 9.95 7.47 -6.61
C VAL A 83 10.02 7.69 -5.11
N GLU A 84 9.43 8.77 -4.63
CA GLU A 84 9.36 9.07 -3.21
C GLU A 84 8.40 8.09 -2.55
N VAL A 85 8.95 7.18 -1.75
CA VAL A 85 8.16 6.16 -1.07
C VAL A 85 7.65 6.72 0.26
N ILE A 86 6.33 6.66 0.43
CA ILE A 86 5.67 7.17 1.63
C ILE A 86 5.80 6.14 2.75
N SER A 87 6.38 6.55 3.88
CA SER A 87 6.40 5.75 5.10
C SER A 87 5.23 6.15 5.99
N THR A 88 4.28 5.25 6.17
CA THR A 88 3.17 5.43 7.12
C THR A 88 3.60 5.19 8.57
N THR A 89 4.73 4.52 8.76
CA THR A 89 5.34 4.22 10.06
C THR A 89 6.81 4.61 10.01
N PRO A 90 7.16 5.89 10.25
CA PRO A 90 8.54 6.36 10.08
C PRO A 90 9.51 5.79 11.13
N GLU A 91 9.01 5.43 12.31
CA GLU A 91 9.81 4.91 13.42
C GLU A 91 9.21 3.61 13.97
N VAL A 92 10.03 2.83 14.67
CA VAL A 92 9.57 1.60 15.32
C VAL A 92 8.58 1.92 16.43
N ILE A 93 7.36 1.41 16.31
CA ILE A 93 6.34 1.51 17.36
C ILE A 93 6.44 0.29 18.27
N LYS A 94 6.55 0.53 19.58
CA LYS A 94 6.63 -0.53 20.58
C LYS A 94 5.41 -0.46 21.48
N LYS A 95 4.74 -1.61 21.61
CA LYS A 95 3.62 -1.79 22.52
C LYS A 95 3.90 -2.96 23.44
N ASP A 96 3.45 -2.87 24.70
CA ASP A 96 3.43 -3.99 25.61
C ASP A 96 2.16 -4.00 26.44
N SER A 97 1.68 -5.19 26.76
CA SER A 97 0.48 -5.40 27.56
C SER A 97 0.69 -6.57 28.50
N ILE A 98 0.13 -6.44 29.71
CA ILE A 98 0.21 -7.46 30.74
C ILE A 98 -1.17 -8.00 30.99
N VAL A 99 -1.29 -9.34 30.99
CA VAL A 99 -2.53 -10.04 31.34
C VAL A 99 -2.25 -11.13 32.36
N ILE A 100 -3.23 -11.45 33.17
CA ILE A 100 -3.18 -12.54 34.15
C ILE A 100 -4.19 -13.60 33.71
N TYR A 101 -3.70 -14.82 33.50
CA TYR A 101 -4.52 -15.97 33.19
C TYR A 101 -4.12 -17.14 34.09
N LYS A 102 -5.08 -17.74 34.80
CA LYS A 102 -4.85 -18.86 35.77
C LYS A 102 -3.69 -18.57 36.73
N ASN A 103 -3.69 -17.39 37.37
CA ASN A 103 -2.65 -16.92 38.29
C ASN A 103 -1.24 -16.72 37.67
N THR A 104 -1.08 -16.91 36.38
CA THR A 104 0.18 -16.66 35.67
C THR A 104 0.12 -15.30 34.98
N ARG A 105 1.18 -14.52 35.14
CA ARG A 105 1.34 -13.21 34.52
C ARG A 105 2.07 -13.34 33.20
N TYR A 106 1.37 -13.00 32.12
CA TYR A 106 1.91 -12.97 30.77
C TYR A 106 2.14 -11.52 30.34
N ARG A 107 3.21 -11.28 29.59
CA ARG A 107 3.50 -10.00 28.98
C ARG A 107 3.66 -10.21 27.49
N GLY A 108 2.75 -9.58 26.70
CA GLY A 108 2.79 -9.58 25.25
C GLY A 108 3.45 -8.32 24.72
N TYR A 109 4.37 -8.45 23.79
CA TYR A 109 5.01 -7.34 23.10
C TYR A 109 4.65 -7.33 21.64
N VAL A 110 4.57 -6.12 21.09
CA VAL A 110 4.40 -5.86 19.67
C VAL A 110 5.39 -4.79 19.26
N TYR A 111 6.21 -5.08 18.25
CA TYR A 111 7.14 -4.13 17.63
C TYR A 111 6.75 -3.98 16.17
N ILE A 112 6.22 -2.80 15.78
CA ILE A 112 5.91 -2.49 14.40
C ILE A 112 7.17 -1.88 13.80
N ASN A 113 7.79 -2.61 12.89
CA ASN A 113 9.04 -2.21 12.27
C ASN A 113 8.78 -1.77 10.82
N PRO A 114 9.10 -0.52 10.44
CA PRO A 114 9.04 -0.10 9.06
C PRO A 114 9.96 -0.98 8.22
N SER A 115 9.49 -1.43 7.07
CA SER A 115 10.26 -2.23 6.13
C SER A 115 10.52 -1.47 4.85
N LYS A 116 11.36 -2.03 3.97
CA LYS A 116 11.59 -1.50 2.61
C LYS A 116 10.73 -2.22 1.56
N MET A 117 9.76 -3.03 2.00
CA MET A 117 8.83 -3.70 1.09
C MET A 117 7.84 -2.68 0.54
N LYS A 118 7.84 -2.52 -0.78
CA LYS A 118 6.97 -1.56 -1.46
C LYS A 118 5.57 -2.12 -1.63
N VAL A 119 4.59 -1.25 -1.42
CA VAL A 119 3.16 -1.48 -1.68
C VAL A 119 2.70 -0.40 -2.64
N PHE A 120 2.02 -0.80 -3.69
CA PHE A 120 1.48 0.10 -4.70
C PHE A 120 -0.01 0.23 -4.50
N LYS A 121 -0.48 1.47 -4.39
CA LYS A 121 -1.91 1.78 -4.34
C LYS A 121 -2.27 2.65 -5.53
N THR A 122 -3.19 2.16 -6.35
CA THR A 122 -3.76 2.95 -7.43
C THR A 122 -4.72 3.99 -6.85
N SER A 123 -4.56 5.23 -7.26
CA SER A 123 -5.46 6.35 -7.00
C SER A 123 -5.73 7.09 -8.30
N TYR A 124 -6.64 8.06 -8.27
CA TYR A 124 -6.97 8.86 -9.45
C TYR A 124 -6.66 10.32 -9.14
N SER A 125 -5.98 10.98 -10.07
CA SER A 125 -5.76 12.43 -10.01
C SER A 125 -7.09 13.17 -10.14
N GLU A 126 -7.09 14.48 -9.86
CA GLU A 126 -8.26 15.34 -10.07
C GLU A 126 -8.81 15.28 -11.51
N ASN A 127 -7.94 14.98 -12.47
CA ASN A 127 -8.29 14.80 -13.87
C ASN A 127 -8.73 13.36 -14.23
N GLY A 128 -8.92 12.48 -13.26
CA GLY A 128 -9.36 11.09 -13.48
C GLY A 128 -8.30 10.17 -14.13
N ILE A 129 -7.02 10.54 -14.06
CA ILE A 129 -5.91 9.71 -14.53
C ILE A 129 -5.46 8.80 -13.39
N SER A 130 -5.32 7.50 -13.66
CA SER A 130 -4.80 6.56 -12.67
C SER A 130 -3.33 6.78 -12.41
N VAL A 131 -2.93 6.76 -11.14
CA VAL A 131 -1.55 6.88 -10.68
C VAL A 131 -1.29 5.86 -9.58
N ASP A 132 -0.12 5.23 -9.58
CA ASP A 132 0.31 4.32 -8.52
C ASP A 132 1.20 5.05 -7.51
N ASN A 133 0.68 5.29 -6.32
CA ASN A 133 1.47 5.79 -5.20
C ASN A 133 2.17 4.64 -4.49
N VAL A 134 3.39 4.90 -4.00
CA VAL A 134 4.26 3.88 -3.42
C VAL A 134 4.41 4.11 -1.92
N TYR A 135 4.14 3.07 -1.15
CA TYR A 135 4.22 3.07 0.32
C TYR A 135 5.19 1.99 0.80
N TYR A 136 5.72 2.14 2.01
CA TYR A 136 6.40 1.05 2.70
C TYR A 136 5.43 0.25 3.57
N ASP A 137 5.53 -1.07 3.49
CA ASP A 137 4.86 -2.00 4.40
C ASP A 137 5.65 -2.14 5.70
N ASN A 138 5.06 -2.79 6.71
CA ASN A 138 5.71 -3.10 7.97
C ASN A 138 5.92 -4.60 8.15
N VAL A 139 6.89 -4.93 9.00
CA VAL A 139 7.05 -6.24 9.62
C VAL A 139 6.79 -6.08 11.12
N ILE A 140 5.87 -6.85 11.66
CA ILE A 140 5.52 -6.75 13.07
C ILE A 140 6.11 -7.95 13.83
N HIS A 141 7.05 -7.66 14.74
CA HIS A 141 7.56 -8.68 15.66
C HIS A 141 6.65 -8.78 16.87
N ILE A 142 6.18 -9.99 17.17
CA ILE A 142 5.41 -10.28 18.38
C ILE A 142 6.17 -11.25 19.27
N CYS A 143 6.05 -11.09 20.58
CA CYS A 143 6.55 -12.07 21.52
C CYS A 143 5.76 -12.07 22.84
N VAL A 144 5.73 -13.22 23.49
CA VAL A 144 5.06 -13.41 24.78
C VAL A 144 6.07 -13.93 25.79
N TYR A 145 6.01 -13.35 27.00
CA TYR A 145 6.86 -13.71 28.13
C TYR A 145 6.05 -14.14 29.36
N GLU A 146 6.57 -15.09 30.09
CA GLU A 146 6.24 -15.41 31.47
C GLU A 146 7.45 -15.04 32.34
N GLY A 147 7.37 -13.97 33.10
CA GLY A 147 8.51 -13.42 33.82
C GLY A 147 9.66 -13.06 32.87
N LYS A 148 10.78 -13.79 32.97
CA LYS A 148 11.96 -13.62 32.10
C LYS A 148 12.01 -14.63 30.95
N LYS A 149 11.13 -15.63 30.94
CA LYS A 149 11.11 -16.68 29.94
C LYS A 149 10.28 -16.25 28.73
N MET A 150 10.88 -16.24 27.56
CA MET A 150 10.17 -16.10 26.31
C MET A 150 9.44 -17.40 25.97
N LEU A 151 8.13 -17.31 25.77
CA LEU A 151 7.28 -18.44 25.44
C LEU A 151 7.04 -18.55 23.95
N TYR A 152 6.98 -17.43 23.28
CA TYR A 152 6.76 -17.33 21.84
C TYR A 152 7.40 -16.06 21.27
N GLY A 153 7.86 -16.11 20.03
CA GLY A 153 8.35 -14.96 19.28
C GLY A 153 8.36 -15.24 17.78
N GLN A 154 7.80 -14.32 16.99
CA GLN A 154 7.74 -14.44 15.52
C GLN A 154 7.57 -13.09 14.84
N ASP A 155 8.11 -12.99 13.62
CA ASP A 155 7.85 -11.89 12.71
C ASP A 155 6.58 -12.17 11.89
N ILE A 156 5.67 -11.23 11.91
CA ILE A 156 4.40 -11.29 11.18
C ILE A 156 4.49 -10.36 9.97
N THR A 157 4.11 -10.88 8.82
CA THR A 157 3.99 -10.14 7.57
C THR A 157 2.61 -10.34 6.98
N LYS A 158 2.14 -9.39 6.16
CA LYS A 158 0.82 -9.51 5.51
C LYS A 158 0.67 -10.74 4.61
N LYS A 159 1.77 -11.31 4.12
CA LYS A 159 1.75 -12.54 3.32
C LYS A 159 1.15 -13.72 4.06
N MET A 160 1.21 -13.72 5.40
CA MET A 160 0.62 -14.77 6.24
C MET A 160 -0.90 -14.76 6.19
N PHE A 161 -1.52 -13.72 5.65
CA PHE A 161 -2.97 -13.56 5.54
C PHE A 161 -3.51 -13.92 4.15
N ALA A 162 -2.67 -14.52 3.28
CA ALA A 162 -3.02 -14.83 1.89
C ALA A 162 -4.19 -15.83 1.76
N ASP A 163 -4.40 -16.69 2.74
CA ASP A 163 -5.49 -17.67 2.74
C ASP A 163 -6.87 -17.05 3.10
N ILE A 164 -6.88 -15.85 3.69
CA ILE A 164 -8.10 -15.19 4.17
C ILE A 164 -8.45 -13.90 3.44
N PHE A 165 -7.52 -13.35 2.63
CA PHE A 165 -7.76 -12.16 1.83
C PHE A 165 -7.37 -12.38 0.37
N PRO A 166 -8.17 -11.86 -0.58
CA PRO A 166 -7.80 -11.82 -1.99
C PRO A 166 -6.48 -11.07 -2.22
N ALA A 167 -5.74 -11.48 -3.25
CA ALA A 167 -4.46 -10.86 -3.60
C ALA A 167 -4.61 -9.36 -3.92
N GLU A 168 -5.72 -8.97 -4.54
CA GLU A 168 -6.03 -7.58 -4.89
C GLU A 168 -6.06 -6.67 -3.65
N ILE A 169 -6.59 -7.17 -2.52
CA ILE A 169 -6.60 -6.44 -1.25
C ILE A 169 -5.20 -6.40 -0.65
N LEU A 170 -4.52 -7.55 -0.56
CA LEU A 170 -3.20 -7.63 0.06
C LEU A 170 -2.14 -6.83 -0.71
N ASN A 171 -2.26 -6.74 -2.03
CA ASN A 171 -1.31 -5.98 -2.84
C ASN A 171 -1.33 -4.48 -2.54
N GLN A 172 -2.47 -3.93 -2.13
CA GLN A 172 -2.65 -2.52 -1.83
C GLN A 172 -2.62 -2.21 -0.33
N ALA A 173 -2.78 -3.22 0.53
CA ALA A 173 -2.79 -3.06 1.98
C ALA A 173 -1.38 -3.03 2.57
N ILE A 174 -1.23 -2.35 3.69
CA ILE A 174 -0.08 -2.44 4.59
C ILE A 174 -0.50 -3.11 5.89
N LEU A 175 0.43 -3.81 6.55
CA LEU A 175 0.26 -4.30 7.91
C LEU A 175 0.45 -3.11 8.88
N ALA A 176 -0.64 -2.40 9.15
CA ALA A 176 -0.59 -1.08 9.79
C ALA A 176 -0.38 -1.14 11.30
N ASP A 177 -1.00 -2.12 11.96
CA ASP A 177 -1.00 -2.23 13.42
C ASP A 177 -1.19 -3.66 13.91
N MET A 178 -0.87 -3.88 15.19
CA MET A 178 -1.17 -5.10 15.92
C MET A 178 -1.30 -4.83 17.42
N ASN A 179 -2.18 -5.56 18.08
CA ASN A 179 -2.39 -5.48 19.52
C ASN A 179 -2.40 -6.88 20.15
N PHE A 180 -1.78 -7.01 21.31
CA PHE A 180 -1.93 -8.20 22.17
C PHE A 180 -3.25 -8.09 22.92
N MET A 181 -4.17 -9.00 22.64
CA MET A 181 -5.55 -8.96 23.15
C MET A 181 -5.74 -9.73 24.45
N GLY A 182 -4.84 -10.68 24.73
CA GLY A 182 -4.95 -11.46 25.96
C GLY A 182 -4.49 -12.91 25.85
N VAL A 183 -4.83 -13.69 26.87
CA VAL A 183 -4.57 -15.12 26.97
C VAL A 183 -5.82 -15.82 27.49
N ASP A 184 -6.19 -16.94 26.88
CA ASP A 184 -7.26 -17.81 27.33
C ASP A 184 -6.87 -19.30 27.24
N SER A 185 -7.87 -20.22 27.26
CA SER A 185 -7.63 -21.64 27.14
C SER A 185 -7.10 -22.08 25.77
N LYS A 186 -7.26 -21.26 24.71
CA LYS A 186 -6.80 -21.54 23.36
C LYS A 186 -5.36 -21.08 23.15
N GLY A 187 -4.89 -20.07 23.89
CA GLY A 187 -3.54 -19.54 23.76
C GLY A 187 -3.45 -18.04 23.88
N TYR A 188 -2.47 -17.47 23.18
CA TYR A 188 -2.17 -16.03 23.11
C TYR A 188 -2.92 -15.39 21.95
N HIS A 189 -3.66 -14.32 22.22
CA HIS A 189 -4.50 -13.66 21.25
C HIS A 189 -3.86 -12.34 20.80
N TYR A 190 -3.76 -12.18 19.49
CA TYR A 190 -3.36 -10.92 18.84
C TYR A 190 -4.41 -10.50 17.83
N GLN A 191 -4.51 -9.21 17.59
CA GLN A 191 -5.35 -8.67 16.53
C GLN A 191 -4.52 -7.75 15.66
N ALA A 192 -4.38 -8.09 14.39
CA ALA A 192 -3.69 -7.29 13.38
C ALA A 192 -4.67 -6.38 12.65
N THR A 193 -4.16 -5.23 12.17
CA THR A 193 -4.88 -4.32 11.29
C THR A 193 -4.18 -4.26 9.94
N LEU A 194 -4.90 -4.66 8.89
CA LEU A 194 -4.52 -4.40 7.51
C LEU A 194 -5.24 -3.14 7.04
N GLY A 195 -4.51 -2.11 6.67
CA GLY A 195 -5.06 -0.83 6.21
C GLY A 195 -4.69 -0.53 4.78
N ILE A 196 -5.59 0.06 4.01
CA ILE A 196 -5.27 0.66 2.72
C ILE A 196 -4.73 2.07 2.98
N PRO A 197 -3.49 2.41 2.56
CA PRO A 197 -2.92 3.72 2.79
C PRO A 197 -3.83 4.86 2.31
N GLU A 198 -3.85 5.98 3.03
CA GLU A 198 -4.65 7.17 2.71
C GLU A 198 -6.13 6.86 2.46
N SER A 199 -6.68 5.91 3.21
CA SER A 199 -8.10 5.60 3.18
C SER A 199 -8.59 5.22 4.58
N SER A 200 -9.90 5.22 4.77
CA SER A 200 -10.55 4.70 5.98
C SER A 200 -10.82 3.18 5.90
N VAL A 201 -10.40 2.53 4.83
CA VAL A 201 -10.62 1.09 4.64
C VAL A 201 -9.56 0.30 5.39
N TYR A 202 -10.01 -0.55 6.30
CA TYR A 202 -9.15 -1.48 7.01
C TYR A 202 -9.87 -2.79 7.27
N SER A 203 -9.10 -3.83 7.56
CA SER A 203 -9.60 -5.14 7.98
C SER A 203 -8.88 -5.57 9.24
N LEU A 204 -9.62 -6.13 10.18
CA LEU A 204 -9.07 -6.71 11.39
C LEU A 204 -8.89 -8.23 11.22
N VAL A 205 -7.79 -8.74 11.75
CA VAL A 205 -7.41 -10.15 11.67
C VAL A 205 -7.10 -10.64 13.07
N ASN A 206 -7.84 -11.65 13.52
CA ASN A 206 -7.57 -12.32 14.77
C ASN A 206 -6.52 -13.42 14.55
N MET A 207 -5.53 -13.44 15.42
CA MET A 207 -4.46 -14.45 15.44
C MET A 207 -4.44 -15.10 16.82
N ILE A 208 -4.51 -16.42 16.85
CA ILE A 208 -4.40 -17.19 18.08
C ILE A 208 -3.17 -18.09 17.97
N ILE A 209 -2.27 -17.94 18.94
CA ILE A 209 -1.09 -18.77 19.04
C ILE A 209 -1.32 -19.75 20.20
N GLY A 210 -1.49 -21.01 19.88
CA GLY A 210 -1.65 -22.07 20.85
C GLY A 210 -0.43 -22.20 21.78
N PHE A 211 -0.61 -22.81 22.95
CA PHE A 211 0.49 -23.08 23.88
C PHE A 211 1.52 -24.08 23.30
N ASP A 212 1.17 -24.76 22.23
CA ASP A 212 2.03 -25.64 21.42
C ASP A 212 2.73 -24.88 20.28
N CYS A 213 2.61 -23.54 20.25
CA CYS A 213 3.13 -22.64 19.22
C CYS A 213 2.47 -22.79 17.83
N THR A 214 1.35 -23.48 17.70
CA THR A 214 0.57 -23.48 16.47
C THR A 214 -0.16 -22.14 16.31
N MET A 215 -0.23 -21.62 15.08
CA MET A 215 -0.90 -20.35 14.79
C MET A 215 -2.16 -20.61 13.98
N SER A 216 -3.28 -20.04 14.41
CA SER A 216 -4.51 -19.93 13.63
C SER A 216 -4.81 -18.46 13.34
N ILE A 217 -5.31 -18.19 12.13
CA ILE A 217 -5.59 -16.86 11.63
C ILE A 217 -7.00 -16.84 11.07
N GLU A 218 -7.79 -15.86 11.46
CA GLU A 218 -9.16 -15.68 11.00
C GLU A 218 -9.49 -14.20 10.83
N LYS A 219 -10.37 -13.88 9.88
CA LYS A 219 -10.88 -12.52 9.73
C LYS A 219 -11.75 -12.19 10.94
N ALA A 220 -11.54 -11.02 11.54
CA ALA A 220 -12.44 -10.52 12.57
C ALA A 220 -13.81 -10.15 11.94
N GLU A 221 -14.89 -10.48 12.64
CA GLU A 221 -16.25 -10.11 12.25
C GLU A 221 -16.52 -8.62 12.42
#